data_6143c0212e7072c331ec1c782a7b3f98
#
_entry.id   6143c0212e7072c331ec1c782a7b3f98
#
_cell.length_a   1.000
_cell.length_b   1.000
_cell.length_c   1.000
_cell.angle_alpha   90.00
_cell.angle_beta   90.00
_cell.angle_gamma   90.00
#
_symmetry.space_group_name_H-M   'P 1'
#
loop_
_entity.id
_entity.type
_entity.pdbx_description
1 polymer ?
#
loop_
_entity_poly.entity_id
_entity_poly.type
_entity_poly.pdbx_seq_one_letter_code
_entity_poly.pdbx_strand_id
1 'polypeptide(L)'
;MIGDRRKGILGALLLLALFAGVFYASWIYLKPKTEAAKPGEFGAIALSADSGIYGAAWGFHDPVSAEKRSMDECTRSGGGNCVIKASLKDNCGTLVTSGQARQSYVVTDQDKFQAAAFGLAQCQASGAGDCTVREQFCGSGK
;
A
#
# COMPACT_ATOMS: atom_id res chain seq x y z
N MET A 1 17.57 71.00 -7.42
CA MET A 1 16.85 69.96 -8.19
C MET A 1 17.32 68.51 -7.92
N ILE A 2 18.02 68.23 -6.83
CA ILE A 2 18.51 66.86 -6.50
C ILE A 2 17.64 66.12 -5.45
N GLY A 3 16.75 66.86 -4.74
CA GLY A 3 15.95 66.32 -3.65
C GLY A 3 14.76 65.42 -4.09
N ASP A 4 14.22 65.63 -5.30
CA ASP A 4 12.97 65.00 -5.74
C ASP A 4 13.19 63.56 -6.30
N ARG A 5 14.34 63.32 -6.92
CA ARG A 5 14.70 61.96 -7.45
C ARG A 5 14.87 60.95 -6.33
N ARG A 6 15.40 61.32 -5.15
CA ARG A 6 15.59 60.42 -4.01
C ARG A 6 14.27 59.96 -3.39
N LYS A 7 13.27 60.85 -3.33
CA LYS A 7 11.93 60.48 -2.83
C LYS A 7 11.20 59.51 -3.73
N GLY A 8 11.34 59.69 -5.06
CA GLY A 8 10.77 58.75 -6.01
C GLY A 8 11.39 57.34 -5.99
N ILE A 9 12.70 57.24 -5.80
CA ILE A 9 13.40 55.96 -5.71
C ILE A 9 13.04 55.21 -4.40
N LEU A 10 12.95 55.93 -3.28
CA LEU A 10 12.52 55.31 -2.00
C LEU A 10 11.09 54.82 -2.05
N GLY A 11 10.17 55.54 -2.69
CA GLY A 11 8.79 55.12 -2.88
C GLY A 11 8.67 53.86 -3.76
N ALA A 12 9.44 53.79 -4.84
CA ALA A 12 9.47 52.63 -5.75
C ALA A 12 10.03 51.36 -5.06
N LEU A 13 11.07 51.53 -4.24
CA LEU A 13 11.67 50.41 -3.47
C LEU A 13 10.72 49.88 -2.39
N LEU A 14 9.97 50.75 -1.72
CA LEU A 14 8.94 50.38 -0.72
C LEU A 14 7.80 49.60 -1.38
N LEU A 15 7.32 50.02 -2.53
CA LEU A 15 6.26 49.32 -3.27
C LEU A 15 6.75 47.92 -3.74
N LEU A 16 7.98 47.80 -4.24
CA LEU A 16 8.56 46.51 -4.64
C LEU A 16 8.69 45.56 -3.46
N ALA A 17 9.10 46.04 -2.29
CA ALA A 17 9.18 45.24 -1.08
C ALA A 17 7.82 44.72 -0.59
N LEU A 18 6.76 45.57 -0.68
CA LEU A 18 5.39 45.19 -0.35
C LEU A 18 4.85 44.13 -1.33
N PHE A 19 5.09 44.29 -2.64
CA PHE A 19 4.69 43.30 -3.65
C PHE A 19 5.42 41.97 -3.43
N ALA A 20 6.73 41.99 -3.16
CA ALA A 20 7.51 40.78 -2.88
C ALA A 20 7.00 40.08 -1.61
N GLY A 21 6.64 40.82 -0.57
CA GLY A 21 6.09 40.28 0.68
C GLY A 21 4.74 39.60 0.47
N VAL A 22 3.83 40.24 -0.29
CA VAL A 22 2.52 39.65 -0.62
C VAL A 22 2.66 38.39 -1.49
N PHE A 23 3.56 38.43 -2.47
CA PHE A 23 3.83 37.25 -3.31
C PHE A 23 4.42 36.08 -2.51
N TYR A 24 5.35 36.36 -1.58
CA TYR A 24 5.96 35.36 -0.74
C TYR A 24 4.96 34.75 0.25
N ALA A 25 4.10 35.58 0.86
CA ALA A 25 3.03 35.13 1.73
C ALA A 25 2.02 34.25 0.97
N SER A 26 1.59 34.66 -0.23
CA SER A 26 0.70 33.87 -1.07
C SER A 26 1.31 32.52 -1.46
N TRP A 27 2.60 32.49 -1.71
CA TRP A 27 3.29 31.26 -2.11
C TRP A 27 3.39 30.25 -0.95
N ILE A 28 3.53 30.74 0.29
CA ILE A 28 3.53 29.89 1.49
C ILE A 28 2.11 29.34 1.77
N TYR A 29 1.08 30.16 1.59
CA TYR A 29 -0.32 29.74 1.80
C TYR A 29 -0.85 28.81 0.71
N LEU A 30 -0.33 28.88 -0.50
CA LEU A 30 -0.73 28.06 -1.65
C LEU A 30 0.06 26.76 -1.77
N LYS A 31 1.01 26.46 -0.88
CA LYS A 31 1.62 25.12 -0.86
C LYS A 31 0.52 24.11 -0.54
N PRO A 32 0.16 23.20 -1.47
CA PRO A 32 -0.77 22.14 -1.13
C PRO A 32 -0.17 21.39 0.06
N LYS A 33 -0.91 21.30 1.16
CA LYS A 33 -0.61 20.31 2.20
C LYS A 33 -0.67 18.97 1.51
N THR A 34 0.46 18.40 1.17
CA THR A 34 0.55 16.98 0.85
C THR A 34 0.21 16.24 2.15
N GLU A 35 -1.08 16.06 2.41
CA GLU A 35 -1.49 15.04 3.35
C GLU A 35 -0.87 13.75 2.84
N ALA A 36 -0.02 13.14 3.65
CA ALA A 36 0.47 11.80 3.37
C ALA A 36 -0.78 10.94 3.11
N ALA A 37 -0.91 10.40 1.90
CA ALA A 37 -2.04 9.58 1.54
C ALA A 37 -2.20 8.53 2.64
N LYS A 38 -3.39 8.47 3.25
CA LYS A 38 -3.69 7.41 4.22
C LYS A 38 -3.38 6.08 3.56
N PRO A 39 -2.71 5.14 4.25
CA PRO A 39 -2.53 3.81 3.70
C PRO A 39 -3.91 3.27 3.25
N GLY A 40 -3.97 2.69 2.09
CA GLY A 40 -5.20 2.14 1.54
C GLY A 40 -5.71 0.97 2.39
N GLU A 41 -6.96 0.63 2.21
CA GLU A 41 -7.67 -0.40 3.00
C GLU A 41 -7.74 -1.74 2.27
N PHE A 42 -7.23 -1.80 1.02
CA PHE A 42 -7.34 -2.99 0.19
C PHE A 42 -6.04 -3.74 0.07
N GLY A 43 -6.15 -5.06 0.07
CA GLY A 43 -5.06 -5.98 -0.21
C GLY A 43 -5.55 -7.16 -1.05
N ALA A 44 -4.63 -7.96 -1.56
CA ALA A 44 -4.96 -9.18 -2.29
C ALA A 44 -3.85 -10.22 -2.18
N ILE A 45 -4.23 -11.48 -2.28
CA ILE A 45 -3.32 -12.64 -2.40
C ILE A 45 -3.66 -13.36 -3.70
N ALA A 46 -2.67 -13.47 -4.57
CA ALA A 46 -2.71 -14.32 -5.77
C ALA A 46 -1.85 -15.57 -5.55
N LEU A 47 -2.29 -16.68 -6.09
CA LEU A 47 -1.60 -17.97 -5.99
C LEU A 47 -1.57 -18.67 -7.34
N SER A 48 -0.43 -19.22 -7.70
CA SER A 48 -0.31 -20.17 -8.80
C SER A 48 -0.78 -21.55 -8.36
N ALA A 49 -1.79 -22.07 -9.04
CA ALA A 49 -2.34 -23.40 -8.75
C ALA A 49 -1.32 -24.52 -8.95
N ASP A 50 -0.40 -24.34 -9.91
CA ASP A 50 0.52 -25.39 -10.36
C ASP A 50 1.80 -25.46 -9.52
N SER A 51 2.29 -24.32 -9.05
CA SER A 51 3.61 -24.22 -8.40
C SER A 51 3.56 -23.81 -6.93
N GLY A 52 2.42 -23.34 -6.44
CA GLY A 52 2.31 -22.78 -5.10
C GLY A 52 3.03 -21.43 -4.92
N ILE A 53 3.56 -20.85 -6.02
CA ILE A 53 4.13 -19.52 -6.03
C ILE A 53 3.00 -18.50 -5.83
N TYR A 54 3.26 -17.47 -5.06
CA TYR A 54 2.25 -16.49 -4.71
C TYR A 54 2.74 -15.05 -4.93
N GLY A 55 1.79 -14.13 -4.96
CA GLY A 55 2.01 -12.71 -4.86
C GLY A 55 1.06 -12.11 -3.84
N ALA A 56 1.52 -11.14 -3.09
CA ALA A 56 0.75 -10.46 -2.06
C ALA A 56 0.88 -8.95 -2.21
N ALA A 57 -0.21 -8.24 -1.96
CA ALA A 57 -0.27 -6.78 -2.05
C ALA A 57 -1.21 -6.23 -0.99
N TRP A 58 -0.85 -5.09 -0.39
CA TRP A 58 -1.65 -4.41 0.63
C TRP A 58 -1.43 -2.90 0.60
N GLY A 59 -2.32 -2.16 1.28
CA GLY A 59 -2.21 -0.70 1.38
C GLY A 59 -2.66 0.04 0.12
N PHE A 60 -3.50 -0.56 -0.71
CA PHE A 60 -4.06 0.05 -1.91
C PHE A 60 -5.37 0.78 -1.61
N HIS A 61 -5.69 1.80 -2.40
CA HIS A 61 -6.91 2.58 -2.26
C HIS A 61 -8.12 1.97 -2.98
N ASP A 62 -7.89 0.96 -3.82
CA ASP A 62 -8.93 0.23 -4.53
C ASP A 62 -8.56 -1.24 -4.70
N PRO A 63 -9.55 -2.14 -4.80
CA PRO A 63 -9.31 -3.58 -4.89
C PRO A 63 -8.63 -3.99 -6.21
N VAL A 64 -8.95 -3.31 -7.32
CA VAL A 64 -8.43 -3.66 -8.65
C VAL A 64 -6.92 -3.48 -8.71
N SER A 65 -6.41 -2.38 -8.14
CA SER A 65 -4.97 -2.12 -8.04
C SER A 65 -4.27 -3.13 -7.14
N ALA A 66 -4.88 -3.52 -6.01
CA ALA A 66 -4.34 -4.54 -5.11
C ALA A 66 -4.27 -5.91 -5.79
N GLU A 67 -5.34 -6.32 -6.45
CA GLU A 67 -5.42 -7.59 -7.20
C GLU A 67 -4.42 -7.62 -8.35
N LYS A 68 -4.37 -6.57 -9.16
CA LYS A 68 -3.39 -6.46 -10.24
C LYS A 68 -1.96 -6.57 -9.71
N ARG A 69 -1.63 -5.87 -8.62
CA ARG A 69 -0.29 -5.93 -8.03
C ARG A 69 0.04 -7.32 -7.51
N SER A 70 -0.89 -8.01 -6.85
CA SER A 70 -0.65 -9.38 -6.37
C SER A 70 -0.46 -10.38 -7.52
N MET A 71 -1.23 -10.24 -8.60
CA MET A 71 -1.07 -11.04 -9.82
C MET A 71 0.29 -10.80 -10.50
N ASP A 72 0.68 -9.54 -10.64
CA ASP A 72 1.98 -9.15 -11.21
C ASP A 72 3.15 -9.70 -10.39
N GLU A 73 3.02 -9.72 -9.06
CA GLU A 73 4.02 -10.28 -8.15
C GLU A 73 4.13 -11.81 -8.28
N CYS A 74 2.98 -12.49 -8.28
CA CYS A 74 2.92 -13.95 -8.49
C CYS A 74 3.57 -14.34 -9.81
N THR A 75 3.24 -13.67 -10.90
CA THR A 75 3.79 -13.94 -12.23
C THR A 75 5.30 -13.64 -12.29
N ARG A 76 5.73 -12.52 -11.71
CA ARG A 76 7.14 -12.11 -11.68
C ARG A 76 8.01 -13.08 -10.87
N SER A 77 7.43 -13.69 -9.84
CA SER A 77 8.08 -14.74 -9.04
C SER A 77 8.14 -16.09 -9.74
N GLY A 78 7.64 -16.18 -10.97
CA GLY A 78 7.67 -17.41 -11.78
C GLY A 78 6.41 -18.27 -11.66
N GLY A 79 5.33 -17.76 -11.08
CA GLY A 79 4.03 -18.44 -11.04
C GLY A 79 3.38 -18.45 -12.41
N GLY A 80 3.07 -19.66 -12.92
CA GLY A 80 2.16 -19.84 -14.03
C GLY A 80 0.71 -19.90 -13.52
N ASN A 81 -0.26 -19.48 -14.35
CA ASN A 81 -1.68 -19.59 -14.01
C ASN A 81 -2.05 -19.00 -12.63
N CYS A 82 -1.52 -17.80 -12.31
CA CYS A 82 -1.86 -17.10 -11.07
C CYS A 82 -3.33 -16.69 -11.06
N VAL A 83 -4.00 -16.93 -9.93
CA VAL A 83 -5.39 -16.53 -9.71
C VAL A 83 -5.52 -15.82 -8.36
N ILE A 84 -6.44 -14.85 -8.26
CA ILE A 84 -6.76 -14.22 -6.98
C ILE A 84 -7.44 -15.24 -6.07
N LYS A 85 -6.87 -15.46 -4.90
CA LYS A 85 -7.40 -16.33 -3.86
C LYS A 85 -8.10 -15.56 -2.75
N ALA A 86 -7.67 -14.34 -2.48
CA ALA A 86 -8.34 -13.46 -1.53
C ALA A 86 -8.20 -12.00 -1.95
N SER A 87 -9.31 -11.26 -1.84
CA SER A 87 -9.35 -9.80 -1.87
C SER A 87 -9.72 -9.33 -0.47
N LEU A 88 -8.91 -8.44 0.07
CA LEU A 88 -9.00 -7.96 1.45
C LEU A 88 -9.53 -6.53 1.47
N LYS A 89 -10.51 -6.27 2.32
CA LYS A 89 -10.98 -4.94 2.68
C LYS A 89 -11.30 -4.95 4.16
N ASP A 90 -10.59 -4.14 4.94
CA ASP A 90 -10.79 -4.07 6.40
C ASP A 90 -10.65 -5.42 7.14
N ASN A 91 -10.16 -6.44 6.46
CA ASN A 91 -9.87 -7.76 7.00
C ASN A 91 -8.43 -8.17 6.71
N CYS A 92 -8.01 -9.27 7.29
CA CYS A 92 -6.65 -9.80 7.18
C CYS A 92 -6.64 -11.11 6.40
N GLY A 93 -5.54 -11.38 5.73
CA GLY A 93 -5.28 -12.61 5.02
C GLY A 93 -4.02 -13.29 5.51
N THR A 94 -4.03 -14.59 5.49
CA THR A 94 -2.87 -15.44 5.78
C THR A 94 -2.69 -16.47 4.69
N LEU A 95 -1.45 -16.64 4.24
CA LEU A 95 -1.03 -17.73 3.39
C LEU A 95 -0.21 -18.72 4.21
N VAL A 96 -0.68 -19.95 4.28
CA VAL A 96 0.03 -21.09 4.90
C VAL A 96 0.42 -22.06 3.81
N THR A 97 1.63 -22.59 3.87
CA THR A 97 2.14 -23.58 2.90
C THR A 97 2.66 -24.83 3.60
N SER A 98 2.54 -25.97 2.94
CA SER A 98 3.22 -27.21 3.29
C SER A 98 4.08 -27.66 2.11
N GLY A 99 5.36 -27.86 2.36
CA GLY A 99 6.29 -28.43 1.36
C GLY A 99 6.02 -29.89 1.09
N GLN A 100 5.62 -30.66 2.12
CA GLN A 100 5.32 -32.09 2.00
C GLN A 100 4.04 -32.34 1.19
N ALA A 101 2.96 -31.61 1.53
CA ALA A 101 1.69 -31.74 0.82
C ALA A 101 1.68 -30.97 -0.52
N ARG A 102 2.67 -30.12 -0.80
CA ARG A 102 2.71 -29.20 -1.96
C ARG A 102 1.42 -28.38 -2.08
N GLN A 103 0.88 -27.98 -0.96
CA GLN A 103 -0.39 -27.27 -0.89
C GLN A 103 -0.22 -25.91 -0.22
N SER A 104 -1.08 -24.99 -0.61
CA SER A 104 -1.15 -23.65 -0.06
C SER A 104 -2.58 -23.35 0.35
N TYR A 105 -2.73 -22.76 1.52
CA TYR A 105 -4.00 -22.41 2.14
C TYR A 105 -4.05 -20.90 2.32
N VAL A 106 -5.08 -20.27 1.78
CA VAL A 106 -5.35 -18.86 1.96
C VAL A 106 -6.59 -18.74 2.84
N VAL A 107 -6.45 -18.11 3.99
CA VAL A 107 -7.52 -17.90 4.97
C VAL A 107 -7.64 -16.42 5.26
N THR A 108 -8.86 -15.95 5.41
CA THR A 108 -9.17 -14.56 5.76
C THR A 108 -9.95 -14.49 7.06
N ASP A 109 -9.63 -13.51 7.90
CA ASP A 109 -10.33 -13.20 9.14
C ASP A 109 -10.24 -11.70 9.44
N GLN A 110 -10.98 -11.20 10.41
CA GLN A 110 -10.86 -9.82 10.89
C GLN A 110 -9.56 -9.60 11.68
N ASP A 111 -9.07 -10.66 12.32
CA ASP A 111 -7.82 -10.68 13.07
C ASP A 111 -6.77 -11.55 12.36
N LYS A 112 -5.57 -11.00 12.16
CA LYS A 112 -4.49 -11.69 11.45
C LYS A 112 -3.99 -12.95 12.18
N PHE A 113 -4.03 -12.95 13.51
CA PHE A 113 -3.59 -14.12 14.30
C PHE A 113 -4.61 -15.23 14.23
N GLN A 114 -5.91 -14.89 14.18
CA GLN A 114 -6.98 -15.87 13.96
C GLN A 114 -6.89 -16.45 12.55
N ALA A 115 -6.69 -15.63 11.53
CA ALA A 115 -6.47 -16.10 10.16
C ALA A 115 -5.28 -17.10 10.09
N ALA A 116 -4.17 -16.79 10.77
CA ALA A 116 -3.02 -17.68 10.83
C ALA A 116 -3.33 -19.00 11.57
N ALA A 117 -4.02 -18.94 12.70
CA ALA A 117 -4.40 -20.13 13.45
C ALA A 117 -5.30 -21.06 12.63
N PHE A 118 -6.30 -20.50 11.94
CA PHE A 118 -7.17 -21.28 11.06
C PHE A 118 -6.42 -21.85 9.85
N GLY A 119 -5.52 -21.08 9.24
CA GLY A 119 -4.70 -21.57 8.12
C GLY A 119 -3.78 -22.72 8.53
N LEU A 120 -3.14 -22.63 9.69
CA LEU A 120 -2.33 -23.71 10.24
C LEU A 120 -3.18 -24.95 10.55
N ALA A 121 -4.35 -24.76 11.15
CA ALA A 121 -5.27 -25.86 11.44
C ALA A 121 -5.74 -26.59 10.18
N GLN A 122 -6.09 -25.84 9.09
CA GLN A 122 -6.45 -26.42 7.80
C GLN A 122 -5.29 -27.22 7.19
N CYS A 123 -4.09 -26.67 7.24
CA CYS A 123 -2.91 -27.35 6.74
C CYS A 123 -2.64 -28.65 7.50
N GLN A 124 -2.69 -28.62 8.83
CA GLN A 124 -2.51 -29.80 9.68
C GLN A 124 -3.59 -30.86 9.46
N ALA A 125 -4.84 -30.43 9.28
CA ALA A 125 -5.97 -31.34 9.01
C ALA A 125 -5.81 -32.09 7.69
N SER A 126 -5.02 -31.60 6.74
CA SER A 126 -4.67 -32.31 5.51
C SER A 126 -3.63 -33.41 5.70
N GLY A 127 -3.11 -33.61 6.90
CA GLY A 127 -2.07 -34.57 7.23
C GLY A 127 -0.63 -34.03 7.01
N ALA A 128 -0.48 -32.75 6.70
CA ALA A 128 0.82 -32.14 6.55
C ALA A 128 1.45 -31.79 7.90
N GLY A 129 2.69 -32.21 8.12
CA GLY A 129 3.44 -31.97 9.37
C GLY A 129 4.30 -30.69 9.33
N ASP A 130 4.50 -30.09 8.17
CA ASP A 130 5.43 -28.99 7.92
C ASP A 130 4.74 -27.66 7.58
N CYS A 131 3.59 -27.38 8.18
CA CYS A 131 2.80 -26.19 7.93
C CYS A 131 3.50 -24.91 8.38
N THR A 132 3.66 -23.95 7.48
CA THR A 132 4.36 -22.70 7.75
C THR A 132 3.54 -21.50 7.24
N VAL A 133 3.38 -20.48 8.09
CA VAL A 133 2.84 -19.18 7.67
C VAL A 133 3.88 -18.47 6.78
N ARG A 134 3.52 -18.16 5.56
CA ARG A 134 4.37 -17.47 4.59
C ARG A 134 4.10 -15.98 4.55
N GLU A 135 2.82 -15.63 4.54
CA GLU A 135 2.37 -14.22 4.52
C GLU A 135 1.22 -14.04 5.49
N GLN A 136 1.19 -12.88 6.11
CA GLN A 136 0.16 -12.48 7.06
C GLN A 136 0.04 -10.96 7.09
N PHE A 137 -1.04 -10.43 6.55
CA PHE A 137 -1.27 -8.98 6.52
C PHE A 137 -2.76 -8.65 6.47
N CYS A 138 -3.10 -7.41 6.80
CA CYS A 138 -4.45 -6.88 6.65
C CYS A 138 -4.50 -5.93 5.42
N GLY A 139 -5.68 -5.72 4.85
CA GLY A 139 -5.85 -4.82 3.72
C GLY A 139 -5.29 -3.43 4.00
N SER A 140 -5.43 -2.95 5.24
CA SER A 140 -4.87 -1.68 5.73
C SER A 140 -3.36 -1.70 6.02
N GLY A 141 -2.67 -2.81 5.81
CA GLY A 141 -1.22 -2.93 6.06
C GLY A 141 -0.82 -3.04 7.54
N LYS A 142 -1.75 -3.37 8.45
CA LYS A 142 -1.50 -3.50 9.90
C LYS A 142 -1.29 -4.94 10.32
#